data_dc092e9ff03e74f747b0fbe8e5634eef
#
_entry.id   dc092e9ff03e74f747b0fbe8e5634eef
#
_cell.length_a   1.000
_cell.length_b   1.000
_cell.length_c   1.000
_cell.angle_alpha   90.00
_cell.angle_beta   90.00
_cell.angle_gamma   90.00
#
_symmetry.space_group_name_H-M   'P 1'
#
loop_
_entity.id
_entity.type
_entity.pdbx_description
1 polymer ?
#
loop_
_entity_poly.entity_id
_entity_poly.type
_entity_poly.pdbx_seq_one_letter_code
_entity_poly.pdbx_strand_id
1 'polypeptide(L)'
;MSAGQWFLSSRERGNPSTRLDARHAGEAGWTEGNLVRPLIHGSTYFAELQQRVSQMRQGDLLLFVDWRGDSDEELNGTRDSAIGTVLADAARRGVDVRGLLWCSHW
;
A
#
# COMPACT_ATOMS: atom_id res chain seq x y z
N MET A 1 -3.22 -22.58 -17.09
CA MET A 1 -1.97 -21.86 -16.78
C MET A 1 -1.90 -21.66 -15.28
N SER A 2 -0.84 -22.10 -14.62
CA SER A 2 -0.63 -21.81 -13.20
C SER A 2 -0.03 -20.41 -13.02
N ALA A 3 -0.28 -19.77 -11.85
CA ALA A 3 0.27 -18.45 -11.56
C ALA A 3 1.82 -18.42 -11.68
N GLY A 4 2.49 -19.51 -11.31
CA GLY A 4 3.95 -19.62 -11.42
C GLY A 4 4.52 -19.45 -12.84
N GLN A 5 3.71 -19.63 -13.89
CA GLN A 5 4.16 -19.41 -15.27
C GLN A 5 4.31 -17.93 -15.64
N TRP A 6 3.76 -17.03 -14.84
CA TRP A 6 3.81 -15.58 -15.07
C TRP A 6 4.98 -14.89 -14.34
N PHE A 7 5.64 -15.63 -13.43
CA PHE A 7 6.72 -15.06 -12.62
C PHE A 7 8.03 -15.78 -12.90
N LEU A 8 9.04 -15.00 -13.22
CA LEU A 8 10.40 -15.52 -13.38
C LEU A 8 10.98 -15.89 -12.01
N SER A 9 11.61 -17.04 -11.93
CA SER A 9 12.44 -17.41 -10.77
C SER A 9 13.65 -16.46 -10.63
N SER A 10 14.29 -16.43 -9.48
CA SER A 10 15.50 -15.62 -9.26
C SER A 10 16.60 -15.91 -10.28
N ARG A 11 16.72 -17.18 -10.71
CA ARG A 11 17.68 -17.61 -11.72
C ARG A 11 17.34 -17.08 -13.12
N GLU A 12 16.08 -17.13 -13.51
CA GLU A 12 15.60 -16.70 -14.82
C GLU A 12 15.66 -15.17 -14.99
N ARG A 13 15.52 -14.42 -13.91
CA ARG A 13 15.63 -12.96 -13.93
C ARG A 13 17.05 -12.45 -14.22
N GLY A 14 18.08 -13.28 -13.97
CA GLY A 14 19.47 -12.91 -14.23
C GLY A 14 20.00 -11.73 -13.42
N ASN A 15 19.24 -11.24 -12.42
CA ASN A 15 19.64 -10.12 -11.56
C ASN A 15 19.77 -10.58 -10.11
N PRO A 16 20.99 -10.88 -9.63
CA PRO A 16 21.22 -11.36 -8.27
C PRO A 16 20.98 -10.30 -7.20
N SER A 17 20.94 -9.01 -7.59
CA SER A 17 20.68 -7.90 -6.68
C SER A 17 19.20 -7.70 -6.37
N THR A 18 18.31 -8.24 -7.22
CA THR A 18 16.86 -8.14 -7.01
C THR A 18 16.38 -9.41 -6.32
N ARG A 19 15.94 -9.28 -5.08
CA ARG A 19 15.27 -10.36 -4.35
C ARG A 19 13.79 -10.04 -4.26
N LEU A 20 12.95 -10.98 -4.66
CA LEU A 20 11.56 -11.00 -4.22
C LEU A 20 11.51 -11.48 -2.77
N ASP A 21 10.46 -11.07 -2.07
CA ASP A 21 10.27 -11.49 -0.68
C ASP A 21 10.16 -13.02 -0.62
N ALA A 22 11.15 -13.65 0.03
CA ALA A 22 11.24 -15.10 0.17
C ALA A 22 10.39 -15.66 1.33
N ARG A 23 9.38 -14.89 1.83
CA ARG A 23 8.47 -15.37 2.88
C ARG A 23 7.58 -16.52 2.44
N HIS A 24 7.50 -16.78 1.14
CA HIS A 24 6.73 -17.89 0.58
C HIS A 24 7.63 -19.06 0.22
N ALA A 25 7.14 -20.27 0.46
CA ALA A 25 7.87 -21.50 0.13
C ALA A 25 8.25 -21.54 -1.36
N GLY A 26 9.49 -21.90 -1.65
CA GLY A 26 9.99 -22.01 -3.02
C GLY A 26 10.32 -20.67 -3.69
N GLU A 27 10.53 -19.59 -2.92
CA GLU A 27 10.83 -18.23 -3.43
C GLU A 27 9.75 -17.72 -4.41
N ALA A 28 8.50 -18.15 -4.26
CA ALA A 28 7.40 -17.73 -5.10
C ALA A 28 7.04 -16.27 -4.83
N GLY A 29 6.97 -15.46 -5.89
CA GLY A 29 6.47 -14.08 -5.82
C GLY A 29 4.94 -13.99 -5.86
N TRP A 30 4.23 -15.07 -5.55
CA TRP A 30 2.77 -15.17 -5.63
C TRP A 30 2.20 -16.10 -4.56
N THR A 31 0.91 -15.96 -4.28
CA THR A 31 0.14 -16.84 -3.39
C THR A 31 -1.13 -17.32 -4.07
N GLU A 32 -1.70 -18.42 -3.57
CA GLU A 32 -3.01 -18.93 -4.00
C GLU A 32 -4.09 -18.59 -2.97
N GLY A 33 -5.35 -18.68 -3.39
CA GLY A 33 -6.49 -18.44 -2.51
C GLY A 33 -6.71 -16.97 -2.16
N ASN A 34 -6.20 -16.04 -2.98
CA ASN A 34 -6.35 -14.61 -2.75
C ASN A 34 -7.79 -14.16 -3.06
N LEU A 35 -8.32 -13.28 -2.20
CA LEU A 35 -9.56 -12.56 -2.47
C LEU A 35 -9.21 -11.23 -3.14
N VAL A 36 -9.72 -11.01 -4.33
CA VAL A 36 -9.56 -9.75 -5.08
C VAL A 36 -10.93 -9.11 -5.29
N ARG A 37 -11.08 -7.86 -4.86
CA ARG A 37 -12.29 -7.06 -5.06
C ARG A 37 -11.90 -5.76 -5.78
N PRO A 38 -12.38 -5.52 -7.01
CA PRO A 38 -12.13 -4.26 -7.69
C PRO A 38 -12.90 -3.13 -7.00
N LEU A 39 -12.25 -1.99 -6.82
CA LEU A 39 -12.86 -0.75 -6.34
C LEU A 39 -13.01 0.18 -7.55
N ILE A 40 -14.26 0.25 -8.06
CA ILE A 40 -14.55 1.05 -9.23
C ILE A 40 -14.71 2.51 -8.80
N HIS A 41 -14.04 3.42 -9.50
CA HIS A 41 -13.94 4.85 -9.22
C HIS A 41 -13.12 5.23 -7.97
N GLY A 42 -12.47 6.38 -8.05
CA GLY A 42 -11.67 6.92 -6.95
C GLY A 42 -12.46 7.12 -5.67
N SER A 43 -13.69 7.60 -5.76
CA SER A 43 -14.57 7.80 -4.60
C SER A 43 -14.79 6.51 -3.79
N THR A 44 -14.99 5.38 -4.46
CA THR A 44 -15.13 4.08 -3.80
C THR A 44 -13.82 3.65 -3.14
N TYR A 45 -12.69 3.83 -3.83
CA TYR A 45 -11.37 3.52 -3.30
C TYR A 45 -11.04 4.38 -2.08
N PHE A 46 -11.23 5.69 -2.16
CA PHE A 46 -10.89 6.59 -1.06
C PHE A 46 -11.79 6.42 0.16
N ALA A 47 -13.08 6.11 -0.04
CA ALA A 47 -13.97 5.78 1.06
C ALA A 47 -13.52 4.50 1.79
N GLU A 48 -13.14 3.45 1.06
CA GLU A 48 -12.59 2.22 1.64
C GLU A 48 -11.27 2.48 2.37
N LEU A 49 -10.36 3.26 1.77
CA LEU A 49 -9.09 3.64 2.37
C LEU A 49 -9.30 4.35 3.71
N GLN A 50 -10.14 5.38 3.74
CA GLN A 50 -10.46 6.12 4.97
C GLN A 50 -11.04 5.20 6.04
N GLN A 51 -11.99 4.34 5.65
CA GLN A 51 -12.58 3.37 6.57
C GLN A 51 -11.53 2.41 7.14
N ARG A 52 -10.64 1.87 6.33
CA ARG A 52 -9.59 0.97 6.79
C ARG A 52 -8.62 1.65 7.74
N VAL A 53 -8.16 2.85 7.38
CA VAL A 53 -7.25 3.62 8.24
C VAL A 53 -7.92 4.00 9.56
N SER A 54 -9.21 4.35 9.56
CA SER A 54 -9.94 4.68 10.80
C SER A 54 -10.07 3.50 11.77
N GLN A 55 -10.04 2.27 11.27
CA GLN A 55 -10.11 1.04 12.06
C GLN A 55 -8.76 0.59 12.63
N MET A 56 -7.66 1.17 12.13
CA MET A 56 -6.31 0.82 12.58
C MET A 56 -6.07 1.26 14.03
N ARG A 57 -5.27 0.48 14.74
CA ARG A 57 -5.00 0.61 16.18
C ARG A 57 -3.51 0.63 16.47
N GLN A 58 -3.16 0.88 17.72
CA GLN A 58 -1.79 0.78 18.19
C GLN A 58 -1.18 -0.58 17.83
N GLY A 59 0.00 -0.53 17.21
CA GLY A 59 0.75 -1.70 16.75
C GLY A 59 0.48 -2.12 15.30
N ASP A 60 -0.54 -1.54 14.65
CA ASP A 60 -0.73 -1.73 13.21
C ASP A 60 0.29 -0.92 12.41
N LEU A 61 0.58 -1.37 11.19
CA LEU A 61 1.52 -0.75 10.27
C LEU A 61 0.80 -0.26 9.02
N LEU A 62 0.96 1.03 8.71
CA LEU A 62 0.49 1.64 7.47
C LEU A 62 1.68 2.06 6.62
N LEU A 63 1.85 1.41 5.48
CA LEU A 63 2.88 1.74 4.50
C LEU A 63 2.23 2.31 3.24
N PHE A 64 2.78 3.39 2.73
CA PHE A 64 2.33 3.94 1.46
C PHE A 64 3.50 4.48 0.63
N VAL A 65 3.30 4.51 -0.68
CA VAL A 65 4.23 5.07 -1.66
C VAL A 65 3.44 6.02 -2.53
N ASP A 66 3.93 7.22 -2.70
CA ASP A 66 3.29 8.21 -3.54
C ASP A 66 4.32 8.99 -4.37
N TRP A 67 3.88 9.42 -5.54
CA TRP A 67 4.67 10.26 -6.41
C TRP A 67 4.75 11.69 -5.89
N ARG A 68 3.64 12.21 -5.37
CA ARG A 68 3.52 13.57 -4.86
C ARG A 68 2.52 13.60 -3.71
N GLY A 69 2.97 13.95 -2.54
CA GLY A 69 2.12 13.98 -1.36
C GLY A 69 1.50 15.36 -1.15
N ASP A 70 0.30 15.58 -1.65
CA ASP A 70 -0.48 16.77 -1.32
C ASP A 70 -1.33 16.46 -0.07
N SER A 71 -0.88 16.93 1.08
CA SER A 71 -1.45 16.57 2.39
C SER A 71 -2.87 17.09 2.64
N ASP A 72 -3.33 18.02 1.84
CA ASP A 72 -4.65 18.67 1.89
C ASP A 72 -5.68 18.06 0.93
N GLU A 73 -5.29 17.04 0.13
CA GLU A 73 -6.22 16.28 -0.70
C GLU A 73 -7.27 15.56 0.16
N GLU A 74 -8.53 15.87 -0.11
CA GLU A 74 -9.68 15.35 0.64
C GLU A 74 -10.16 14.00 0.06
N LEU A 75 -10.16 12.94 0.88
CA LEU A 75 -10.54 11.61 0.44
C LEU A 75 -12.04 11.47 0.12
N ASN A 76 -12.89 12.27 0.77
CA ASN A 76 -14.35 12.23 0.62
C ASN A 76 -15.00 13.61 0.39
N GLY A 77 -14.20 14.64 0.12
CA GLY A 77 -14.68 16.01 -0.08
C GLY A 77 -15.00 16.76 1.20
N THR A 78 -14.50 16.31 2.35
CA THR A 78 -14.60 17.05 3.62
C THR A 78 -13.20 17.31 4.19
N ARG A 79 -13.00 18.45 4.84
CA ARG A 79 -11.71 18.83 5.45
C ARG A 79 -11.14 17.78 6.40
N ASP A 80 -11.99 17.09 7.14
CA ASP A 80 -11.57 16.06 8.09
C ASP A 80 -11.02 14.81 7.40
N SER A 81 -11.31 14.67 6.09
CA SER A 81 -10.82 13.59 5.26
C SER A 81 -9.53 13.93 4.52
N ALA A 82 -8.93 15.09 4.74
CA ALA A 82 -7.63 15.43 4.17
C ALA A 82 -6.61 14.36 4.56
N ILE A 83 -5.87 13.84 3.55
CA ILE A 83 -4.99 12.68 3.77
C ILE A 83 -3.96 12.92 4.89
N GLY A 84 -3.43 14.13 4.98
CA GLY A 84 -2.53 14.51 6.07
C GLY A 84 -3.17 14.41 7.43
N THR A 85 -4.44 14.81 7.59
CA THR A 85 -5.22 14.67 8.82
C THR A 85 -5.44 13.20 9.15
N VAL A 86 -5.88 12.41 8.18
CA VAL A 86 -6.15 10.97 8.35
C VAL A 86 -4.91 10.21 8.80
N LEU A 87 -3.75 10.48 8.19
CA LEU A 87 -2.46 9.87 8.56
C LEU A 87 -1.98 10.33 9.93
N ALA A 88 -2.10 11.63 10.24
CA ALA A 88 -1.72 12.17 11.55
C ALA A 88 -2.57 11.58 12.68
N ASP A 89 -3.87 11.41 12.46
CA ASP A 89 -4.77 10.81 13.45
C ASP A 89 -4.48 9.30 13.63
N ALA A 90 -4.13 8.58 12.58
CA ALA A 90 -3.67 7.20 12.69
C ALA A 90 -2.40 7.12 13.55
N ALA A 91 -1.41 7.98 13.29
CA ALA A 91 -0.17 8.05 14.07
C ALA A 91 -0.44 8.39 15.55
N ARG A 92 -1.34 9.32 15.84
CA ARG A 92 -1.73 9.66 17.24
C ARG A 92 -2.39 8.49 17.97
N ARG A 93 -3.07 7.60 17.25
CA ARG A 93 -3.64 6.36 17.81
C ARG A 93 -2.59 5.26 18.01
N GLY A 94 -1.33 5.49 17.65
CA GLY A 94 -0.23 4.54 17.81
C GLY A 94 -0.03 3.59 16.62
N VAL A 95 -0.60 3.91 15.47
CA VAL A 95 -0.29 3.22 14.20
C VAL A 95 1.10 3.64 13.74
N ASP A 96 1.92 2.68 13.31
CA ASP A 96 3.22 2.95 12.69
C ASP A 96 2.99 3.37 11.24
N VAL A 97 3.00 4.69 10.98
CA VAL A 97 2.73 5.26 9.66
C VAL A 97 4.04 5.62 8.96
N ARG A 98 4.31 5.01 7.81
CA ARG A 98 5.51 5.25 7.02
C ARG A 98 5.17 5.49 5.55
N GLY A 99 5.68 6.59 5.01
CA GLY A 99 5.52 6.95 3.60
C GLY A 99 6.85 7.06 2.87
N LEU A 100 6.88 6.60 1.63
CA LEU A 100 7.94 6.88 0.68
C LEU A 100 7.38 7.82 -0.39
N LEU A 101 7.80 9.08 -0.35
CA LEU A 101 7.38 10.10 -1.28
C LEU A 101 8.51 10.43 -2.24
N TRP A 102 8.20 10.56 -3.51
CA TRP A 102 9.15 11.07 -4.48
C TRP A 102 9.35 12.57 -4.28
N CYS A 103 10.59 12.97 -4.10
CA CYS A 103 10.95 14.38 -4.03
C CYS A 103 11.67 14.77 -5.33
N SER A 104 11.04 15.62 -6.13
CA SER A 104 11.71 16.25 -7.28
C SER A 104 12.58 17.38 -6.75
N HIS A 105 13.88 17.31 -6.99
CA HIS A 105 14.77 18.43 -6.75
C HIS A 105 14.64 19.43 -7.90
N TRP A 106 14.54 20.68 -7.54
CA TRP A 106 14.61 21.83 -8.46
C TRP A 106 16.07 22.21 -8.68
#